data_0ddc552aa1189ab94dbb7161680a3c44
#
_entry.id   0ddc552aa1189ab94dbb7161680a3c44
#
_cell.length_a   1.000
_cell.length_b   1.000
_cell.length_c   1.000
_cell.angle_alpha   90.00
_cell.angle_beta   90.00
_cell.angle_gamma   90.00
#
_symmetry.space_group_name_H-M   'P 1'
#
loop_
_entity.id
_entity.type
_entity.pdbx_description
1 polymer ?
#
loop_
_entity_poly.entity_id
_entity_poly.type
_entity_poly.pdbx_seq_one_letter_code
_entity_poly.pdbx_strand_id
1 'polypeptide(L)'
;MTARNAHCSFCGTAFAPGQPWPRTCAGCGNTSYLNPLPVAVLVLPVSGGRVLVVRRAVEPHRGLLALPGGFVDLGESWQEAAARELREETGVVVDAARVRLFDVISAPDGTLLVFGVGPRVDAGALPPVTATAETSEWLLVDGPCELAFPSHTRVLAAYCRSSPE
;
A
#
# COMPACT_ATOMS: atom_id res chain seq x y z
N MET A 1 16.26 -21.95 11.80
CA MET A 1 15.16 -21.27 11.10
C MET A 1 15.32 -21.49 9.60
N THR A 2 14.33 -22.09 8.93
CA THR A 2 14.32 -22.22 7.47
C THR A 2 14.15 -20.83 6.85
N ALA A 3 15.06 -20.44 5.95
CA ALA A 3 14.97 -19.15 5.28
C ALA A 3 13.71 -19.12 4.37
N ARG A 4 13.01 -17.98 4.34
CA ARG A 4 11.88 -17.76 3.43
C ARG A 4 12.32 -18.09 1.99
N ASN A 5 11.48 -18.81 1.24
CA ASN A 5 11.75 -19.23 -0.14
C ASN A 5 12.94 -20.19 -0.31
N ALA A 6 13.32 -20.93 0.71
CA ALA A 6 14.41 -21.92 0.65
C ALA A 6 13.98 -23.25 -0.01
N HIS A 7 12.70 -23.48 -0.21
CA HIS A 7 12.13 -24.72 -0.73
C HIS A 7 11.24 -24.46 -1.95
N CYS A 8 11.14 -25.48 -2.80
CA CYS A 8 10.26 -25.48 -3.95
C CYS A 8 8.79 -25.35 -3.51
N SER A 9 8.05 -24.41 -4.08
CA SER A 9 6.63 -24.18 -3.78
C SER A 9 5.70 -25.29 -4.25
N PHE A 10 6.18 -26.23 -5.11
CA PHE A 10 5.39 -27.32 -5.66
C PHE A 10 5.56 -28.63 -4.89
N CYS A 11 6.79 -29.01 -4.49
CA CYS A 11 7.07 -30.30 -3.89
C CYS A 11 7.81 -30.25 -2.54
N GLY A 12 8.18 -29.06 -2.08
CA GLY A 12 8.88 -28.89 -0.80
C GLY A 12 10.37 -29.26 -0.82
N THR A 13 10.96 -29.70 -1.93
CA THR A 13 12.40 -29.97 -2.02
C THR A 13 13.21 -28.70 -1.78
N ALA A 14 14.25 -28.77 -0.97
CA ALA A 14 15.13 -27.63 -0.72
C ALA A 14 15.88 -27.24 -1.98
N PHE A 15 15.99 -25.93 -2.23
CA PHE A 15 16.87 -25.41 -3.28
C PHE A 15 18.33 -25.43 -2.86
N ALA A 16 19.22 -25.55 -3.85
CA ALA A 16 20.65 -25.44 -3.58
C ALA A 16 21.00 -24.05 -3.02
N PRO A 17 21.91 -23.97 -2.04
CA PRO A 17 22.39 -22.70 -1.52
C PRO A 17 22.91 -21.79 -2.64
N GLY A 18 22.49 -20.51 -2.64
CA GLY A 18 22.94 -19.52 -3.62
C GLY A 18 22.36 -19.65 -5.03
N GLN A 19 21.42 -20.60 -5.28
CA GLN A 19 20.76 -20.73 -6.59
C GLN A 19 19.99 -19.42 -6.91
N PRO A 20 20.26 -18.79 -8.08
CA PRO A 20 19.59 -17.53 -8.45
C PRO A 20 18.12 -17.74 -8.81
N TRP A 21 17.32 -16.70 -8.72
CA TRP A 21 15.93 -16.69 -9.17
C TRP A 21 15.83 -16.38 -10.69
N PRO A 22 14.84 -16.96 -11.42
CA PRO A 22 13.91 -18.01 -11.00
C PRO A 22 14.62 -19.35 -10.75
N ARG A 23 14.06 -20.22 -9.86
CA ARG A 23 14.68 -21.47 -9.44
C ARG A 23 13.95 -22.68 -10.01
N THR A 24 14.64 -23.48 -10.82
CA THR A 24 14.14 -24.79 -11.26
C THR A 24 14.48 -25.85 -10.20
N CYS A 25 13.48 -26.58 -9.75
CA CYS A 25 13.60 -27.60 -8.72
C CYS A 25 14.23 -28.88 -9.26
N ALA A 26 15.32 -29.35 -8.63
CA ALA A 26 15.96 -30.61 -9.00
C ALA A 26 15.09 -31.86 -8.72
N GLY A 27 14.12 -31.74 -7.78
CA GLY A 27 13.26 -32.86 -7.40
C GLY A 27 12.03 -33.06 -8.29
N CYS A 28 11.41 -31.97 -8.77
CA CYS A 28 10.17 -32.07 -9.57
C CYS A 28 10.22 -31.36 -10.94
N GLY A 29 11.32 -30.68 -11.28
CA GLY A 29 11.48 -29.96 -12.55
C GLY A 29 10.69 -28.64 -12.67
N ASN A 30 9.80 -28.32 -11.72
CA ASN A 30 9.03 -27.07 -11.76
C ASN A 30 9.89 -25.86 -11.42
N THR A 31 9.56 -24.71 -12.02
CA THR A 31 10.23 -23.44 -11.76
C THR A 31 9.42 -22.59 -10.79
N SER A 32 10.07 -22.17 -9.71
CA SER A 32 9.53 -21.20 -8.74
C SER A 32 10.07 -19.80 -9.04
N TYR A 33 9.22 -18.80 -8.84
CA TYR A 33 9.54 -17.38 -9.04
C TYR A 33 9.50 -16.65 -7.71
N LEU A 34 10.27 -15.59 -7.61
CA LEU A 34 10.18 -14.63 -6.52
C LEU A 34 9.79 -13.26 -7.11
N ASN A 35 8.53 -12.91 -6.95
CA ASN A 35 7.96 -11.70 -7.51
C ASN A 35 7.77 -10.63 -6.43
N PRO A 36 7.80 -9.34 -6.79
CA PRO A 36 7.40 -8.27 -5.89
C PRO A 36 5.97 -8.47 -5.37
N LEU A 37 5.73 -8.10 -4.12
CA LEU A 37 4.38 -8.10 -3.55
C LEU A 37 3.70 -6.78 -3.90
N PRO A 38 2.50 -6.79 -4.53
CA PRO A 38 1.78 -5.57 -4.85
C PRO A 38 1.15 -4.97 -3.58
N VAL A 39 1.30 -3.65 -3.43
CA VAL A 39 0.71 -2.84 -2.36
C VAL A 39 -0.04 -1.68 -3.02
N ALA A 40 -1.31 -1.51 -2.71
CA ALA A 40 -2.11 -0.39 -3.18
C ALA A 40 -2.18 0.69 -2.10
N VAL A 41 -1.87 1.94 -2.50
CA VAL A 41 -1.83 3.11 -1.61
C VAL A 41 -2.72 4.21 -2.19
N LEU A 42 -3.53 4.86 -1.36
CA LEU A 42 -4.49 5.85 -1.82
C LEU A 42 -4.16 7.26 -1.33
N VAL A 43 -4.07 8.21 -2.24
CA VAL A 43 -4.20 9.65 -1.96
C VAL A 43 -5.69 9.97 -2.00
N LEU A 44 -6.28 10.32 -0.86
CA LEU A 44 -7.69 10.74 -0.79
C LEU A 44 -7.78 12.25 -0.62
N PRO A 45 -8.17 12.99 -1.69
CA PRO A 45 -8.42 14.42 -1.60
C PRO A 45 -9.67 14.71 -0.78
N VAL A 46 -9.58 15.72 0.08
CA VAL A 46 -10.69 16.21 0.90
C VAL A 46 -10.93 17.68 0.58
N SER A 47 -12.18 18.14 0.74
CA SER A 47 -12.54 19.54 0.51
C SER A 47 -11.65 20.49 1.34
N GLY A 48 -11.34 21.68 0.75
CA GLY A 48 -10.39 22.63 1.33
C GLY A 48 -8.92 22.32 1.03
N GLY A 49 -8.61 21.60 -0.06
CA GLY A 49 -7.23 21.33 -0.49
C GLY A 49 -6.45 20.33 0.38
N ARG A 50 -7.15 19.61 1.24
CA ARG A 50 -6.54 18.68 2.22
C ARG A 50 -6.45 17.25 1.69
N VAL A 51 -5.56 16.46 2.31
CA VAL A 51 -5.40 15.03 2.03
C VAL A 51 -5.56 14.25 3.34
N LEU A 52 -6.30 13.13 3.29
CA LEU A 52 -6.44 12.24 4.42
C LEU A 52 -5.19 11.38 4.57
N VAL A 53 -4.65 11.31 5.79
CA VAL A 53 -3.55 10.43 6.20
C VAL A 53 -3.94 9.65 7.45
N VAL A 54 -3.28 8.53 7.69
CA VAL A 54 -3.48 7.67 8.86
C VAL A 54 -2.26 7.71 9.77
N ARG A 55 -2.45 7.55 11.09
CA ARG A 55 -1.36 7.32 12.03
C ARG A 55 -1.23 5.83 12.29
N ARG A 56 -0.08 5.27 11.95
CA ARG A 56 0.20 3.84 12.06
C ARG A 56 0.16 3.37 13.53
N ALA A 57 -0.55 2.27 13.79
CA ALA A 57 -0.58 1.61 15.11
C ALA A 57 0.35 0.38 15.17
N VAL A 58 0.96 -0.01 14.03
CA VAL A 58 1.81 -1.21 13.87
C VAL A 58 3.20 -0.87 13.36
N GLU A 59 4.15 -1.76 13.63
CA GLU A 59 5.50 -1.69 13.05
C GLU A 59 5.50 -2.13 11.56
N PRO A 60 6.42 -1.64 10.76
CA PRO A 60 7.43 -0.61 11.05
C PRO A 60 6.82 0.79 11.12
N HIS A 61 7.53 1.73 11.75
CA HIS A 61 7.16 3.15 11.81
C HIS A 61 5.86 3.45 12.60
N ARG A 62 5.59 2.70 13.65
CA ARG A 62 4.49 2.97 14.56
C ARG A 62 4.49 4.41 15.07
N GLY A 63 3.32 5.06 15.07
CA GLY A 63 3.13 6.45 15.49
C GLY A 63 3.38 7.49 14.40
N LEU A 64 4.01 7.13 13.27
CA LEU A 64 4.19 8.03 12.14
C LEU A 64 2.97 8.05 11.22
N LEU A 65 2.87 9.12 10.43
CA LEU A 65 1.79 9.29 9.45
C LEU A 65 2.09 8.55 8.16
N ALA A 66 1.06 8.03 7.50
CA ALA A 66 1.16 7.38 6.20
C ALA A 66 -0.07 7.71 5.34
N LEU A 67 0.02 7.53 4.03
CA LEU A 67 -1.16 7.41 3.19
C LEU A 67 -1.80 6.05 3.47
N PRO A 68 -3.15 5.93 3.49
CA PRO A 68 -3.83 4.66 3.68
C PRO A 68 -3.49 3.67 2.56
N GLY A 69 -3.35 2.38 2.91
CA GLY A 69 -3.04 1.35 1.93
C GLY A 69 -2.42 0.09 2.52
N GLY A 70 -2.47 -0.99 1.74
CA GLY A 70 -1.97 -2.30 2.12
C GLY A 70 -1.79 -3.24 0.94
N PHE A 71 -1.60 -4.53 1.22
CA PHE A 71 -1.38 -5.54 0.19
C PHE A 71 -2.62 -5.75 -0.67
N VAL A 72 -2.38 -6.00 -1.95
CA VAL A 72 -3.43 -6.43 -2.88
C VAL A 72 -3.68 -7.92 -2.69
N ASP A 73 -4.90 -8.30 -2.37
CA ASP A 73 -5.31 -9.68 -2.17
C ASP A 73 -5.57 -10.39 -3.51
N LEU A 74 -5.46 -11.72 -3.49
CA LEU A 74 -5.74 -12.53 -4.67
C LEU A 74 -7.22 -12.40 -5.06
N GLY A 75 -7.47 -12.00 -6.30
CA GLY A 75 -8.81 -11.89 -6.88
C GLY A 75 -9.40 -10.49 -6.84
N GLU A 76 -8.73 -9.50 -6.22
CA GLU A 76 -9.13 -8.08 -6.31
C GLU A 76 -8.21 -7.29 -7.25
N SER A 77 -8.73 -6.23 -7.82
CA SER A 77 -7.92 -5.23 -8.53
C SER A 77 -7.21 -4.31 -7.52
N TRP A 78 -6.12 -3.64 -7.94
CA TRP A 78 -5.43 -2.70 -7.07
C TRP A 78 -6.32 -1.50 -6.64
N GLN A 79 -7.32 -1.14 -7.45
CA GLN A 79 -8.30 -0.10 -7.10
C GLN A 79 -9.24 -0.57 -5.98
N GLU A 80 -9.67 -1.84 -6.06
CA GLU A 80 -10.49 -2.46 -5.01
C GLU A 80 -9.69 -2.60 -3.72
N ALA A 81 -8.42 -3.03 -3.79
CA ALA A 81 -7.52 -3.07 -2.65
C ALA A 81 -7.37 -1.69 -2.00
N ALA A 82 -7.08 -0.64 -2.78
CA ALA A 82 -6.94 0.73 -2.26
C ALA A 82 -8.21 1.25 -1.59
N ALA A 83 -9.39 0.94 -2.15
CA ALA A 83 -10.68 1.33 -1.57
C ALA A 83 -11.02 0.50 -0.31
N ARG A 84 -10.68 -0.78 -0.28
CA ARG A 84 -10.85 -1.67 0.88
C ARG A 84 -9.98 -1.21 2.05
N GLU A 85 -8.69 -1.02 1.82
CA GLU A 85 -7.73 -0.54 2.83
C GLU A 85 -8.15 0.82 3.41
N LEU A 86 -8.53 1.78 2.56
CA LEU A 86 -9.07 3.06 3.03
C LEU A 86 -10.24 2.86 3.98
N ARG A 87 -11.20 1.99 3.62
CA ARG A 87 -12.37 1.71 4.45
C ARG A 87 -11.98 1.03 5.77
N GLU A 88 -11.07 0.07 5.75
CA GLU A 88 -10.64 -0.69 6.93
C GLU A 88 -9.88 0.20 7.92
N GLU A 89 -9.02 1.09 7.41
CA GLU A 89 -8.20 1.98 8.22
C GLU A 89 -8.94 3.22 8.71
N THR A 90 -9.95 3.71 7.97
CA THR A 90 -10.56 5.03 8.23
C THR A 90 -12.09 5.04 8.31
N GLY A 91 -12.76 3.99 7.86
CA GLY A 91 -14.22 3.95 7.69
C GLY A 91 -14.73 4.68 6.45
N VAL A 92 -13.87 5.37 5.69
CA VAL A 92 -14.28 6.10 4.48
C VAL A 92 -14.52 5.14 3.33
N VAL A 93 -15.65 5.26 2.66
CA VAL A 93 -16.03 4.43 1.50
C VAL A 93 -15.92 5.26 0.22
N VAL A 94 -15.19 4.74 -0.76
CA VAL A 94 -15.10 5.30 -2.10
C VAL A 94 -15.40 4.23 -3.16
N ASP A 95 -15.86 4.66 -4.31
CA ASP A 95 -16.03 3.78 -5.46
C ASP A 95 -14.66 3.47 -6.09
N ALA A 96 -14.25 2.20 -6.08
CA ALA A 96 -12.99 1.73 -6.65
C ALA A 96 -12.85 2.11 -8.15
N ALA A 97 -13.95 2.11 -8.90
CA ALA A 97 -13.95 2.50 -10.31
C ALA A 97 -13.57 3.98 -10.54
N ARG A 98 -13.62 4.81 -9.51
CA ARG A 98 -13.21 6.22 -9.53
C ARG A 98 -11.78 6.46 -9.10
N VAL A 99 -11.08 5.42 -8.62
CA VAL A 99 -9.65 5.51 -8.27
C VAL A 99 -8.82 5.54 -9.56
N ARG A 100 -7.95 6.53 -9.69
CA ARG A 100 -7.08 6.73 -10.85
C ARG A 100 -5.63 6.51 -10.49
N LEU A 101 -4.88 5.85 -11.37
CA LEU A 101 -3.44 5.66 -11.18
C LEU A 101 -2.73 7.01 -11.13
N PHE A 102 -1.84 7.15 -10.15
CA PHE A 102 -0.99 8.33 -9.98
C PHE A 102 0.49 8.00 -10.22
N ASP A 103 1.03 6.97 -9.55
CA ASP A 103 2.44 6.56 -9.67
C ASP A 103 2.60 5.07 -9.36
N VAL A 104 3.67 4.46 -9.86
CA VAL A 104 4.08 3.09 -9.53
C VAL A 104 5.55 3.08 -9.16
N ILE A 105 5.88 2.55 -7.98
CA ILE A 105 7.24 2.59 -7.41
C ILE A 105 7.67 1.18 -7.01
N SER A 106 8.82 0.71 -7.52
CA SER A 106 9.48 -0.47 -6.98
C SER A 106 10.23 -0.09 -5.70
N ALA A 107 9.86 -0.66 -4.57
CA ALA A 107 10.51 -0.40 -3.30
C ALA A 107 11.65 -1.40 -3.02
N PRO A 108 12.69 -0.99 -2.26
CA PRO A 108 13.85 -1.84 -1.98
C PRO A 108 13.54 -3.10 -1.17
N ASP A 109 12.43 -3.12 -0.46
CA ASP A 109 11.96 -4.25 0.36
C ASP A 109 11.29 -5.38 -0.44
N GLY A 110 11.19 -5.20 -1.76
CA GLY A 110 10.56 -6.17 -2.67
C GLY A 110 9.05 -5.98 -2.82
N THR A 111 8.52 -4.80 -2.47
CA THR A 111 7.14 -4.42 -2.78
C THR A 111 7.05 -3.61 -4.07
N LEU A 112 5.91 -3.71 -4.75
CA LEU A 112 5.51 -2.86 -5.87
C LEU A 112 4.37 -1.97 -5.39
N LEU A 113 4.69 -0.70 -5.10
CA LEU A 113 3.71 0.27 -4.61
C LEU A 113 2.94 0.87 -5.79
N VAL A 114 1.62 0.71 -5.78
CA VAL A 114 0.70 1.31 -6.76
C VAL A 114 -0.06 2.43 -6.06
N PHE A 115 0.27 3.67 -6.38
CA PHE A 115 -0.39 4.86 -5.81
C PHE A 115 -1.56 5.29 -6.68
N GLY A 116 -2.76 5.31 -6.08
CA GLY A 116 -3.96 5.84 -6.68
C GLY A 116 -4.36 7.20 -6.09
N VAL A 117 -5.14 7.96 -6.84
CA VAL A 117 -5.90 9.12 -6.35
C VAL A 117 -7.38 8.77 -6.36
N GLY A 118 -8.02 8.87 -5.22
CA GLY A 118 -9.47 8.67 -5.07
C GLY A 118 -10.29 9.90 -5.50
N PRO A 119 -11.61 9.76 -5.56
CA PRO A 119 -12.48 10.91 -5.76
C PRO A 119 -12.36 11.87 -4.57
N ARG A 120 -12.50 13.18 -4.83
CA ARG A 120 -12.57 14.18 -3.75
C ARG A 120 -13.82 13.94 -2.91
N VAL A 121 -13.65 13.94 -1.58
CA VAL A 121 -14.73 13.80 -0.60
C VAL A 121 -14.93 15.10 0.18
N ASP A 122 -16.14 15.32 0.68
CA ASP A 122 -16.44 16.46 1.57
C ASP A 122 -15.94 16.15 2.98
N ALA A 123 -15.28 17.10 3.64
CA ALA A 123 -14.84 16.95 5.02
C ALA A 123 -15.99 16.70 6.02
N GLY A 124 -17.17 17.27 5.73
CA GLY A 124 -18.37 17.04 6.53
C GLY A 124 -19.00 15.67 6.37
N ALA A 125 -18.60 14.92 5.33
CA ALA A 125 -19.07 13.55 5.08
C ALA A 125 -18.12 12.47 5.63
N LEU A 126 -16.97 12.87 6.20
CA LEU A 126 -16.04 11.92 6.79
C LEU A 126 -16.63 11.27 8.06
N PRO A 127 -16.44 9.95 8.27
CA PRO A 127 -16.89 9.29 9.48
C PRO A 127 -16.11 9.79 10.71
N PRO A 128 -16.58 9.54 11.93
CA PRO A 128 -15.78 9.82 13.12
C PRO A 128 -14.50 8.99 13.13
N VAL A 129 -13.44 9.57 13.71
CA VAL A 129 -12.17 8.85 13.89
C VAL A 129 -12.39 7.65 14.81
N THR A 130 -12.04 6.47 14.33
CA THR A 130 -12.10 5.22 15.10
C THR A 130 -10.78 4.47 14.94
N ALA A 131 -10.15 4.14 16.06
CA ALA A 131 -8.94 3.32 16.03
C ALA A 131 -9.24 1.89 15.57
N THR A 132 -8.32 1.34 14.78
CA THR A 132 -8.31 -0.04 14.32
C THR A 132 -7.07 -0.77 14.85
N ALA A 133 -6.88 -2.03 14.48
CA ALA A 133 -5.66 -2.77 14.83
C ALA A 133 -4.40 -2.15 14.19
N GLU A 134 -4.53 -1.51 13.03
CA GLU A 134 -3.40 -1.01 12.23
C GLU A 134 -3.27 0.51 12.24
N THR A 135 -4.35 1.24 12.60
CA THR A 135 -4.43 2.69 12.56
C THR A 135 -4.99 3.23 13.88
N SER A 136 -4.26 4.13 14.56
CA SER A 136 -4.75 4.74 15.81
C SER A 136 -5.71 5.90 15.56
N GLU A 137 -5.54 6.62 14.46
CA GLU A 137 -6.38 7.73 14.02
C GLU A 137 -6.15 8.03 12.54
N TRP A 138 -7.09 8.71 11.91
CA TRP A 138 -6.85 9.43 10.67
C TRP A 138 -6.95 10.94 10.91
N LEU A 139 -6.24 11.72 10.08
CA LEU A 139 -6.24 13.17 10.14
C LEU A 139 -6.09 13.77 8.73
N LEU A 140 -6.29 15.08 8.63
CA LEU A 140 -6.17 15.81 7.38
C LEU A 140 -4.91 16.68 7.42
N VAL A 141 -4.14 16.66 6.32
CA VAL A 141 -2.97 17.53 6.14
C VAL A 141 -3.26 18.53 5.03
N ASP A 142 -2.82 19.78 5.22
CA ASP A 142 -3.09 20.90 4.30
C ASP A 142 -2.05 21.02 3.18
N GLY A 143 -1.06 20.11 3.12
CA GLY A 143 0.00 20.16 2.13
C GLY A 143 1.06 19.08 2.32
N PRO A 144 2.21 19.21 1.66
CA PRO A 144 3.30 18.26 1.79
C PRO A 144 3.79 18.18 3.24
N CYS A 145 3.93 16.97 3.76
CA CYS A 145 4.55 16.70 5.06
C CYS A 145 5.37 15.41 4.99
N GLU A 146 6.23 15.20 5.97
CA GLU A 146 6.98 13.96 6.09
C GLU A 146 6.06 12.83 6.56
N LEU A 147 6.13 11.71 5.86
CA LEU A 147 5.38 10.49 6.15
C LEU A 147 6.34 9.35 6.52
N ALA A 148 5.79 8.28 7.09
CA ALA A 148 6.51 7.09 7.54
C ALA A 148 7.43 6.48 6.46
N PHE A 149 7.01 6.57 5.21
CA PHE A 149 7.74 6.01 4.08
C PHE A 149 8.18 7.12 3.11
N PRO A 150 9.45 7.16 2.68
CA PRO A 150 9.91 8.18 1.72
C PRO A 150 9.12 8.21 0.40
N SER A 151 8.61 7.05 -0.06
CA SER A 151 7.74 6.95 -1.22
C SER A 151 6.42 7.68 -1.02
N HIS A 152 5.79 7.56 0.16
CA HIS A 152 4.56 8.26 0.51
C HIS A 152 4.79 9.78 0.58
N THR A 153 5.88 10.21 1.22
CA THR A 153 6.27 11.63 1.28
C THR A 153 6.43 12.21 -0.13
N ARG A 154 7.15 11.49 -1.02
CA ARG A 154 7.36 11.91 -2.41
C ARG A 154 6.05 12.04 -3.18
N VAL A 155 5.16 11.05 -3.05
CA VAL A 155 3.87 11.01 -3.75
C VAL A 155 2.94 12.11 -3.23
N LEU A 156 2.83 12.30 -1.93
CA LEU A 156 2.03 13.40 -1.34
C LEU A 156 2.51 14.76 -1.86
N ALA A 157 3.82 14.99 -1.84
CA ALA A 157 4.41 16.25 -2.34
C ALA A 157 4.18 16.44 -3.84
N ALA A 158 4.24 15.38 -4.65
CA ALA A 158 3.95 15.43 -6.08
C ALA A 158 2.47 15.74 -6.34
N TYR A 159 1.57 15.07 -5.59
CA TYR A 159 0.14 15.31 -5.67
C TYR A 159 -0.21 16.77 -5.35
N CYS A 160 0.29 17.32 -4.24
CA CYS A 160 0.03 18.70 -3.85
C CYS A 160 0.52 19.75 -4.90
N ARG A 161 1.58 19.42 -5.65
CA ARG A 161 2.05 20.30 -6.74
C ARG A 161 1.20 20.22 -8.03
N SER A 162 0.59 19.06 -8.28
CA SER A 162 -0.16 18.79 -9.52
C SER A 162 -1.66 19.11 -9.44
N SER A 163 -2.19 19.30 -8.23
CA SER A 163 -3.59 19.62 -7.98
C SER A 163 -3.71 21.11 -7.68
N PRO A 164 -4.07 21.96 -8.65
CA PRO A 164 -4.54 23.32 -8.34
C PRO A 164 -5.83 23.21 -7.53
N GLU A 165 -6.02 24.13 -6.59
CA GLU A 165 -7.18 24.28 -5.71
C GLU A 165 -8.54 24.22 -6.43
#